data_78caa6e210c5929bba0e34d552b48230
#
_entry.id   78caa6e210c5929bba0e34d552b48230
#
_cell.length_a   1.000
_cell.length_b   1.000
_cell.length_c   1.000
_cell.angle_alpha   90.00
_cell.angle_beta   90.00
_cell.angle_gamma   90.00
#
_symmetry.space_group_name_H-M   'P 1'
#
loop_
_entity.id
_entity.type
_entity.pdbx_description
1 polymer ?
#
loop_
_entity_poly.entity_id
_entity_poly.type
_entity_poly.pdbx_seq_one_letter_code
_entity_poly.pdbx_strand_id
1 'polypeptide(L)'
;MPAFLIAGTTSDAGKSVIVAGLCRALARRGIKVAPFKAQNMSNNSAVCPDGGEIGRAQALQAAACGLEPSVDFNPILLKPGSDRTSQLVVRGHAVGSVSARSYIEHRTHLRTVAASCLRELKSRFDVVVCEGAGSPAEINLRDTDVANFGLAEACDMPVYVVGDIDRGGVLAHLFGTHQIVSSADRTRIKGFVINKFRGDQSILEPGLVSLEEMTGVPTVAVLPYLEGLWIDAEDSLQSHVGASVGPSTAALGTQRLRVAAIRLPRVSNATDVEALACEPGVTVTWTVDPDAVAEADLVVIPGSKATISDLRWLRDQGLADAVCARRGPVVGICGGYQMMCASLVDPVESGSSKPVAGLGLFDADITFHPDKTLIRHDGGAYEVHHGRVTRTTENPWIGDEGSARDNLRGTHRHGHMENDAARREFLRWVAEYCNKDGFVLSTDTSFAVQREQQLDMIADAIEAAWDIGQLLRDTHYQH
;
A
#
# COMPACT_ATOMS: atom_id res chain seq x y z
N MET A 1 -27.64 -9.25 2.12
CA MET A 1 -26.58 -9.02 3.10
C MET A 1 -26.09 -7.59 2.96
N PRO A 2 -25.87 -6.86 4.06
CA PRO A 2 -25.51 -5.46 4.04
C PRO A 2 -24.10 -5.23 3.49
N ALA A 3 -23.94 -4.10 2.80
CA ALA A 3 -22.67 -3.51 2.43
C ALA A 3 -22.81 -2.00 2.53
N PHE A 4 -21.74 -1.31 2.80
CA PHE A 4 -21.69 0.16 2.81
C PHE A 4 -20.37 0.67 2.26
N LEU A 5 -20.37 1.91 1.78
CA LEU A 5 -19.22 2.51 1.12
C LEU A 5 -18.62 3.62 1.99
N ILE A 6 -17.32 3.56 2.20
CA ILE A 6 -16.50 4.63 2.75
C ILE A 6 -15.88 5.40 1.58
N ALA A 7 -16.41 6.57 1.28
CA ALA A 7 -15.89 7.49 0.27
C ALA A 7 -15.08 8.60 0.93
N GLY A 8 -14.23 9.30 0.22
CA GLY A 8 -13.43 10.39 0.78
C GLY A 8 -13.54 11.66 -0.04
N THR A 9 -13.52 12.82 0.60
CA THR A 9 -13.50 14.11 -0.10
C THR A 9 -12.25 14.27 -0.98
N THR A 10 -11.17 13.56 -0.63
CA THR A 10 -9.89 13.54 -1.36
C THR A 10 -9.27 12.14 -1.35
N SER A 11 -8.23 11.91 -2.16
CA SER A 11 -7.49 10.63 -2.15
C SER A 11 -6.93 10.28 -0.77
N ASP A 12 -6.33 11.25 -0.06
CA ASP A 12 -5.62 11.01 1.21
C ASP A 12 -6.51 11.22 2.45
N ALA A 13 -7.81 11.21 2.30
CA ALA A 13 -8.73 11.40 3.43
C ALA A 13 -8.62 10.31 4.52
N GLY A 14 -7.88 9.21 4.26
CA GLY A 14 -7.67 8.10 5.19
C GLY A 14 -8.69 6.98 5.07
N LYS A 15 -9.34 6.84 3.91
CA LYS A 15 -10.32 5.77 3.64
C LYS A 15 -9.81 4.39 3.99
N SER A 16 -8.61 4.03 3.50
CA SER A 16 -8.05 2.68 3.67
C SER A 16 -7.81 2.33 5.14
N VAL A 17 -7.32 3.30 5.93
CA VAL A 17 -7.14 3.15 7.38
C VAL A 17 -8.48 2.95 8.07
N ILE A 18 -9.50 3.77 7.74
CA ILE A 18 -10.84 3.66 8.33
C ILE A 18 -11.48 2.32 7.97
N VAL A 19 -11.37 1.88 6.72
CA VAL A 19 -11.90 0.57 6.29
C VAL A 19 -11.18 -0.57 7.02
N ALA A 20 -9.85 -0.52 7.17
CA ALA A 20 -9.12 -1.52 7.96
C ALA A 20 -9.59 -1.58 9.42
N GLY A 21 -9.77 -0.43 10.06
CA GLY A 21 -10.26 -0.36 11.43
C GLY A 21 -11.71 -0.82 11.58
N LEU A 22 -12.61 -0.46 10.66
CA LEU A 22 -14.00 -0.96 10.64
C LEU A 22 -14.03 -2.47 10.45
N CYS A 23 -13.24 -3.02 9.52
CA CYS A 23 -13.09 -4.45 9.35
C CYS A 23 -12.65 -5.14 10.64
N ARG A 24 -11.63 -4.59 11.32
CA ARG A 24 -11.14 -5.14 12.59
C ARG A 24 -12.19 -5.04 13.71
N ALA A 25 -12.85 -3.90 13.85
CA ALA A 25 -13.89 -3.68 14.85
C ALA A 25 -15.10 -4.62 14.68
N LEU A 26 -15.50 -4.86 13.42
CA LEU A 26 -16.58 -5.80 13.10
C LEU A 26 -16.16 -7.26 13.34
N ALA A 27 -14.95 -7.63 12.92
CA ALA A 27 -14.41 -8.98 13.15
C ALA A 27 -14.29 -9.31 14.65
N ARG A 28 -13.83 -8.36 15.49
CA ARG A 28 -13.77 -8.52 16.95
C ARG A 28 -15.15 -8.77 17.60
N ARG A 29 -16.21 -8.30 16.96
CA ARG A 29 -17.62 -8.54 17.39
C ARG A 29 -18.18 -9.88 16.89
N GLY A 30 -17.36 -10.72 16.24
CA GLY A 30 -17.74 -12.00 15.70
C GLY A 30 -18.55 -11.93 14.39
N ILE A 31 -18.61 -10.74 13.75
CA ILE A 31 -19.28 -10.55 12.46
C ILE A 31 -18.34 -11.06 11.35
N LYS A 32 -18.88 -11.87 10.46
CA LYS A 32 -18.16 -12.37 9.29
C LYS A 32 -18.07 -11.26 8.25
N VAL A 33 -17.03 -10.44 8.34
CA VAL A 33 -16.82 -9.25 7.52
C VAL A 33 -15.79 -9.49 6.43
N ALA A 34 -15.96 -8.84 5.27
CA ALA A 34 -14.96 -8.77 4.21
C ALA A 34 -14.72 -7.33 3.76
N PRO A 35 -13.48 -6.97 3.38
CA PRO A 35 -13.19 -5.71 2.72
C PRO A 35 -13.52 -5.81 1.23
N PHE A 36 -13.78 -4.66 0.59
CA PHE A 36 -13.92 -4.58 -0.86
C PHE A 36 -13.50 -3.22 -1.39
N LYS A 37 -12.64 -3.20 -2.39
CA LYS A 37 -12.32 -2.00 -3.15
C LYS A 37 -12.44 -2.32 -4.64
N ALA A 38 -13.48 -1.81 -5.29
CA ALA A 38 -13.78 -2.14 -6.67
C ALA A 38 -12.61 -1.87 -7.62
N GLN A 39 -11.98 -0.70 -7.45
CA GLN A 39 -10.82 -0.27 -8.21
C GLN A 39 -9.79 0.35 -7.28
N ASN A 40 -8.54 -0.09 -7.40
CA ASN A 40 -7.40 0.54 -6.75
C ASN A 40 -6.38 1.04 -7.79
N MET A 41 -5.63 2.08 -7.45
CA MET A 41 -4.50 2.57 -8.24
C MET A 41 -3.27 2.59 -7.32
N SER A 42 -2.44 1.55 -7.42
CA SER A 42 -1.27 1.40 -6.56
C SER A 42 -0.19 0.54 -7.20
N ASN A 43 1.07 0.84 -6.95
CA ASN A 43 2.20 -0.03 -7.27
C ASN A 43 2.51 -1.03 -6.13
N ASN A 44 1.94 -0.82 -4.96
CA ASN A 44 2.07 -1.74 -3.84
C ASN A 44 1.03 -2.86 -3.97
N SER A 45 1.49 -4.10 -4.07
CA SER A 45 0.60 -5.26 -4.23
C SER A 45 1.06 -6.44 -3.38
N ALA A 46 0.14 -7.35 -3.13
CA ALA A 46 0.38 -8.65 -2.49
C ALA A 46 -0.14 -9.77 -3.40
N VAL A 47 0.46 -10.95 -3.31
CA VAL A 47 0.02 -12.14 -4.04
C VAL A 47 -0.96 -12.93 -3.18
N CYS A 48 -2.09 -13.28 -3.76
CA CYS A 48 -3.16 -14.02 -3.11
C CYS A 48 -2.93 -15.54 -3.18
N PRO A 49 -3.49 -16.35 -2.25
CA PRO A 49 -3.44 -17.81 -2.33
C PRO A 49 -4.06 -18.38 -3.61
N ASP A 50 -5.03 -17.69 -4.18
CA ASP A 50 -5.69 -18.04 -5.44
C ASP A 50 -4.86 -17.73 -6.71
N GLY A 51 -3.61 -17.28 -6.54
CA GLY A 51 -2.63 -17.10 -7.62
C GLY A 51 -2.71 -15.76 -8.34
N GLY A 52 -3.46 -14.78 -7.81
CA GLY A 52 -3.55 -13.44 -8.35
C GLY A 52 -2.87 -12.39 -7.48
N GLU A 53 -2.86 -11.13 -7.93
CA GLU A 53 -2.38 -9.99 -7.16
C GLU A 53 -3.50 -8.99 -6.83
N ILE A 54 -3.44 -8.39 -5.64
CA ILE A 54 -4.32 -7.29 -5.19
C ILE A 54 -3.49 -6.13 -4.62
N GLY A 55 -4.12 -4.97 -4.45
CA GLY A 55 -3.49 -3.86 -3.75
C GLY A 55 -3.11 -4.22 -2.31
N ARG A 56 -1.95 -3.73 -1.84
CA ARG A 56 -1.42 -4.05 -0.50
C ARG A 56 -2.39 -3.61 0.60
N ALA A 57 -3.04 -2.46 0.45
CA ALA A 57 -4.05 -1.98 1.41
C ALA A 57 -5.21 -2.98 1.58
N GLN A 58 -5.67 -3.63 0.50
CA GLN A 58 -6.74 -4.62 0.59
C GLN A 58 -6.27 -5.95 1.21
N ALA A 59 -4.99 -6.30 1.02
CA ALA A 59 -4.39 -7.42 1.76
C ALA A 59 -4.33 -7.14 3.27
N LEU A 60 -4.01 -5.91 3.67
CA LEU A 60 -4.06 -5.47 5.05
C LEU A 60 -5.49 -5.49 5.62
N GLN A 61 -6.46 -5.00 4.85
CA GLN A 61 -7.87 -5.01 5.24
C GLN A 61 -8.40 -6.46 5.38
N ALA A 62 -7.91 -7.40 4.54
CA ALA A 62 -8.20 -8.82 4.71
C ALA A 62 -7.63 -9.35 6.03
N ALA A 63 -6.38 -9.02 6.36
CA ALA A 63 -5.77 -9.37 7.64
C ALA A 63 -6.57 -8.78 8.83
N ALA A 64 -7.07 -7.55 8.71
CA ALA A 64 -7.94 -6.93 9.72
C ALA A 64 -9.24 -7.75 9.96
N CYS A 65 -9.73 -8.43 8.95
CA CYS A 65 -10.88 -9.35 9.04
C CYS A 65 -10.49 -10.77 9.53
N GLY A 66 -9.19 -11.05 9.73
CA GLY A 66 -8.71 -12.42 9.97
C GLY A 66 -8.79 -13.32 8.75
N LEU A 67 -8.74 -12.74 7.53
CA LEU A 67 -8.87 -13.44 6.26
C LEU A 67 -7.55 -13.44 5.50
N GLU A 68 -7.33 -14.47 4.69
CA GLU A 68 -6.33 -14.45 3.64
C GLU A 68 -6.76 -13.49 2.52
N PRO A 69 -5.80 -12.81 1.84
CA PRO A 69 -6.13 -11.95 0.71
C PRO A 69 -6.75 -12.75 -0.44
N SER A 70 -7.72 -12.16 -1.14
CA SER A 70 -8.40 -12.76 -2.30
C SER A 70 -8.55 -11.73 -3.42
N VAL A 71 -8.46 -12.17 -4.66
CA VAL A 71 -8.67 -11.32 -5.85
C VAL A 71 -10.07 -10.70 -5.89
N ASP A 72 -11.03 -11.27 -5.18
CA ASP A 72 -12.39 -10.74 -5.10
C ASP A 72 -12.48 -9.46 -4.27
N PHE A 73 -11.51 -9.22 -3.34
CA PHE A 73 -11.49 -8.02 -2.51
C PHE A 73 -11.04 -6.77 -3.27
N ASN A 74 -10.27 -6.95 -4.35
CA ASN A 74 -9.84 -5.87 -5.22
C ASN A 74 -9.82 -6.33 -6.70
N PRO A 75 -10.99 -6.43 -7.34
CA PRO A 75 -11.09 -7.01 -8.68
C PRO A 75 -10.43 -6.19 -9.79
N ILE A 76 -10.17 -4.89 -9.57
CA ILE A 76 -9.53 -4.01 -10.55
C ILE A 76 -8.37 -3.28 -9.89
N LEU A 77 -7.15 -3.54 -10.37
CA LEU A 77 -5.95 -2.84 -9.91
C LEU A 77 -5.26 -2.18 -11.11
N LEU A 78 -5.00 -0.88 -11.00
CA LEU A 78 -4.20 -0.11 -11.94
C LEU A 78 -2.82 0.11 -11.36
N LYS A 79 -1.79 -0.30 -12.08
CA LYS A 79 -0.38 -0.10 -11.67
C LYS A 79 0.28 0.94 -12.58
N PRO A 80 0.45 2.19 -12.12
CA PRO A 80 1.05 3.26 -12.92
C PRO A 80 2.50 2.93 -13.31
N GLY A 81 2.73 2.69 -14.59
CA GLY A 81 4.08 2.48 -15.15
C GLY A 81 4.69 3.78 -15.71
N SER A 82 3.85 4.74 -16.09
CA SER A 82 4.25 6.07 -16.56
C SER A 82 3.18 7.11 -16.19
N ASP A 83 3.42 8.38 -16.53
CA ASP A 83 2.44 9.46 -16.33
C ASP A 83 1.19 9.30 -17.21
N ARG A 84 1.25 8.45 -18.23
CA ARG A 84 0.18 8.30 -19.24
C ARG A 84 -0.41 6.91 -19.33
N THR A 85 0.25 5.91 -18.75
CA THR A 85 -0.15 4.51 -18.91
C THR A 85 -0.07 3.76 -17.57
N SER A 86 -1.03 2.86 -17.38
CA SER A 86 -1.06 1.93 -16.26
C SER A 86 -1.24 0.50 -16.75
N GLN A 87 -0.62 -0.46 -16.09
CA GLN A 87 -0.96 -1.87 -16.28
C GLN A 87 -2.32 -2.12 -15.63
N LEU A 88 -3.26 -2.66 -16.39
CA LEU A 88 -4.56 -3.08 -15.90
C LEU A 88 -4.49 -4.54 -15.42
N VAL A 89 -4.86 -4.75 -14.18
CA VAL A 89 -5.01 -6.07 -13.57
C VAL A 89 -6.50 -6.28 -13.28
N VAL A 90 -7.06 -7.40 -13.74
CA VAL A 90 -8.47 -7.76 -13.52
C VAL A 90 -8.51 -9.11 -12.83
N ARG A 91 -9.18 -9.18 -11.68
CA ARG A 91 -9.24 -10.37 -10.83
C ARG A 91 -7.87 -11.02 -10.62
N GLY A 92 -6.88 -10.19 -10.28
CA GLY A 92 -5.53 -10.60 -9.95
C GLY A 92 -4.58 -10.86 -11.12
N HIS A 93 -5.05 -10.80 -12.38
CA HIS A 93 -4.23 -11.08 -13.55
C HIS A 93 -4.08 -9.86 -14.46
N ALA A 94 -2.85 -9.62 -14.92
CA ALA A 94 -2.56 -8.54 -15.85
C ALA A 94 -3.21 -8.83 -17.22
N VAL A 95 -4.06 -7.89 -17.69
CA VAL A 95 -4.76 -8.03 -18.97
C VAL A 95 -4.22 -7.09 -20.06
N GLY A 96 -3.33 -6.18 -19.72
CA GLY A 96 -2.68 -5.28 -20.68
C GLY A 96 -2.32 -3.93 -20.07
N SER A 97 -1.91 -3.00 -20.93
CA SER A 97 -1.63 -1.62 -20.57
C SER A 97 -2.74 -0.71 -21.08
N VAL A 98 -3.17 0.25 -20.27
CA VAL A 98 -4.22 1.20 -20.59
C VAL A 98 -3.73 2.63 -20.40
N SER A 99 -4.17 3.52 -21.28
CA SER A 99 -4.12 4.98 -21.09
C SER A 99 -5.41 5.45 -20.42
N ALA A 100 -5.44 6.68 -19.92
CA ALA A 100 -6.67 7.26 -19.37
C ALA A 100 -7.85 7.20 -20.37
N ARG A 101 -7.60 7.42 -21.67
CA ARG A 101 -8.64 7.36 -22.71
C ARG A 101 -9.12 5.92 -22.97
N SER A 102 -8.22 4.99 -23.20
CA SER A 102 -8.60 3.57 -23.45
C SER A 102 -9.22 2.92 -22.21
N TYR A 103 -8.84 3.35 -21.00
CA TYR A 103 -9.45 2.88 -19.77
C TYR A 103 -10.97 3.22 -19.71
N ILE A 104 -11.36 4.40 -20.20
CA ILE A 104 -12.79 4.80 -20.25
C ILE A 104 -13.61 3.80 -21.07
N GLU A 105 -13.07 3.27 -22.15
CA GLU A 105 -13.75 2.29 -23.01
C GLU A 105 -14.00 0.95 -22.30
N HIS A 106 -13.11 0.58 -21.36
CA HIS A 106 -13.25 -0.64 -20.57
C HIS A 106 -14.19 -0.51 -19.36
N ARG A 107 -14.52 0.71 -18.92
CA ARG A 107 -15.21 0.95 -17.63
C ARG A 107 -16.57 0.26 -17.51
N THR A 108 -17.35 0.15 -18.58
CA THR A 108 -18.65 -0.54 -18.56
C THR A 108 -18.46 -2.02 -18.21
N HIS A 109 -17.50 -2.69 -18.83
CA HIS A 109 -17.16 -4.07 -18.51
C HIS A 109 -16.62 -4.20 -17.07
N LEU A 110 -15.69 -3.33 -16.69
CA LEU A 110 -15.08 -3.33 -15.36
C LEU A 110 -16.11 -3.09 -14.24
N ARG A 111 -17.10 -2.21 -14.48
CA ARG A 111 -18.23 -2.01 -13.56
C ARG A 111 -19.03 -3.30 -13.36
N THR A 112 -19.26 -4.06 -14.42
CA THR A 112 -19.93 -5.36 -14.32
C THR A 112 -19.11 -6.37 -13.50
N VAL A 113 -17.79 -6.42 -13.73
CA VAL A 113 -16.87 -7.28 -12.96
C VAL A 113 -16.93 -6.90 -11.47
N ALA A 114 -16.76 -5.62 -11.14
CA ALA A 114 -16.79 -5.14 -9.76
C ALA A 114 -18.10 -5.45 -9.05
N ALA A 115 -19.24 -5.15 -9.70
CA ALA A 115 -20.56 -5.45 -9.14
C ALA A 115 -20.83 -6.96 -8.97
N SER A 116 -20.27 -7.80 -9.84
CA SER A 116 -20.37 -9.26 -9.70
C SER A 116 -19.58 -9.76 -8.49
N CYS A 117 -18.32 -9.32 -8.34
CA CYS A 117 -17.49 -9.69 -7.18
C CYS A 117 -18.15 -9.23 -5.87
N LEU A 118 -18.67 -8.00 -5.81
CA LEU A 118 -19.35 -7.52 -4.60
C LEU A 118 -20.60 -8.34 -4.27
N ARG A 119 -21.40 -8.71 -5.27
CA ARG A 119 -22.58 -9.59 -5.04
C ARG A 119 -22.19 -10.97 -4.52
N GLU A 120 -21.10 -11.53 -5.03
CA GLU A 120 -20.56 -12.79 -4.55
C GLU A 120 -20.08 -12.68 -3.09
N LEU A 121 -19.33 -11.62 -2.74
CA LEU A 121 -18.94 -11.37 -1.36
C LEU A 121 -20.15 -11.18 -0.44
N LYS A 122 -21.16 -10.43 -0.85
CA LYS A 122 -22.41 -10.26 -0.11
C LYS A 122 -23.13 -11.59 0.16
N SER A 123 -22.93 -12.63 -0.63
CA SER A 123 -23.50 -13.96 -0.40
C SER A 123 -22.71 -14.81 0.60
N ARG A 124 -21.44 -14.47 0.85
CA ARG A 124 -20.49 -15.24 1.66
C ARG A 124 -20.22 -14.64 3.04
N PHE A 125 -20.43 -13.34 3.19
CA PHE A 125 -20.11 -12.56 4.38
C PHE A 125 -21.33 -11.84 4.93
N ASP A 126 -21.37 -11.64 6.24
CA ASP A 126 -22.48 -10.95 6.91
C ASP A 126 -22.48 -9.45 6.56
N VAL A 127 -21.31 -8.85 6.45
CA VAL A 127 -21.11 -7.45 6.11
C VAL A 127 -19.93 -7.31 5.13
N VAL A 128 -20.07 -6.44 4.12
CA VAL A 128 -18.95 -6.05 3.26
C VAL A 128 -18.68 -4.55 3.43
N VAL A 129 -17.46 -4.22 3.85
CA VAL A 129 -17.01 -2.83 3.97
C VAL A 129 -16.33 -2.42 2.66
N CYS A 130 -16.99 -1.54 1.92
CA CYS A 130 -16.49 -1.08 0.62
C CYS A 130 -15.68 0.20 0.77
N GLU A 131 -14.58 0.30 0.03
CA GLU A 131 -13.74 1.48 -0.06
C GLU A 131 -13.90 2.15 -1.43
N GLY A 132 -14.14 3.46 -1.44
CA GLY A 132 -14.13 4.27 -2.65
C GLY A 132 -12.72 4.58 -3.16
N ALA A 133 -12.61 5.08 -4.38
CA ALA A 133 -11.35 5.51 -5.00
C ALA A 133 -11.40 7.00 -5.37
N GLY A 134 -10.34 7.74 -5.03
CA GLY A 134 -10.29 9.19 -5.25
C GLY A 134 -11.40 9.93 -4.52
N SER A 135 -12.08 10.85 -5.19
CA SER A 135 -13.20 11.63 -4.65
C SER A 135 -14.48 11.36 -5.45
N PRO A 136 -15.65 11.16 -4.79
CA PRO A 136 -16.93 11.07 -5.46
C PRO A 136 -17.40 12.42 -6.06
N ALA A 137 -16.70 13.52 -5.72
CA ALA A 137 -16.98 14.86 -6.26
C ALA A 137 -16.48 15.07 -7.70
N GLU A 138 -15.76 14.09 -8.27
CA GLU A 138 -15.35 14.13 -9.67
C GLU A 138 -16.53 13.78 -10.60
N ILE A 139 -17.50 14.68 -10.67
CA ILE A 139 -18.78 14.49 -11.38
C ILE A 139 -18.62 14.27 -12.89
N ASN A 140 -17.51 14.75 -13.48
CA ASN A 140 -17.13 14.49 -14.87
C ASN A 140 -16.84 13.01 -15.15
N LEU A 141 -16.62 12.19 -14.11
CA LEU A 141 -16.37 10.74 -14.21
C LEU A 141 -17.58 9.90 -13.75
N ARG A 142 -18.68 10.53 -13.30
CA ARG A 142 -19.81 9.85 -12.65
C ARG A 142 -20.46 8.75 -13.51
N ASP A 143 -20.67 9.01 -14.79
CA ASP A 143 -21.34 8.08 -15.72
C ASP A 143 -20.53 6.77 -15.90
N THR A 144 -19.23 6.85 -15.69
CA THR A 144 -18.29 5.73 -15.83
C THR A 144 -17.67 5.32 -14.50
N ASP A 145 -18.21 5.80 -13.38
CA ASP A 145 -17.71 5.50 -12.04
C ASP A 145 -17.88 4.02 -11.68
N VAL A 146 -16.79 3.39 -11.31
CA VAL A 146 -16.72 1.97 -10.94
C VAL A 146 -16.65 1.79 -9.42
N ALA A 147 -16.23 2.81 -8.69
CA ALA A 147 -15.72 2.65 -7.33
C ALA A 147 -16.49 3.45 -6.25
N ASN A 148 -17.16 4.52 -6.62
CA ASN A 148 -17.87 5.41 -5.67
C ASN A 148 -19.39 5.28 -5.84
N PHE A 149 -20.09 6.38 -6.18
CA PHE A 149 -21.55 6.35 -6.33
C PHE A 149 -22.05 5.44 -7.45
N GLY A 150 -21.25 5.19 -8.49
CA GLY A 150 -21.60 4.20 -9.50
C GLY A 150 -21.72 2.78 -8.95
N LEU A 151 -20.83 2.40 -8.04
CA LEU A 151 -20.90 1.14 -7.32
C LEU A 151 -22.04 1.14 -6.29
N ALA A 152 -22.15 2.24 -5.51
CA ALA A 152 -23.18 2.37 -4.48
C ALA A 152 -24.60 2.29 -5.07
N GLU A 153 -24.82 2.88 -6.25
CA GLU A 153 -26.08 2.77 -7.01
C GLU A 153 -26.31 1.34 -7.49
N ALA A 154 -25.31 0.72 -8.13
CA ALA A 154 -25.45 -0.63 -8.70
C ALA A 154 -25.71 -1.72 -7.67
N CYS A 155 -25.33 -1.51 -6.41
CA CYS A 155 -25.41 -2.49 -5.33
C CYS A 155 -26.30 -2.04 -4.16
N ASP A 156 -26.98 -0.91 -4.30
CA ASP A 156 -27.87 -0.27 -3.33
C ASP A 156 -27.24 -0.16 -1.94
N MET A 157 -26.21 0.69 -1.84
CA MET A 157 -25.43 0.85 -0.59
C MET A 157 -25.55 2.27 -0.03
N PRO A 158 -25.59 2.42 1.31
CA PRO A 158 -25.35 3.68 1.99
C PRO A 158 -23.87 4.09 1.85
N VAL A 159 -23.63 5.39 1.87
CA VAL A 159 -22.29 6.00 1.70
C VAL A 159 -21.99 6.88 2.91
N TYR A 160 -20.78 6.72 3.45
CA TYR A 160 -20.21 7.59 4.47
C TYR A 160 -19.03 8.36 3.87
N VAL A 161 -19.04 9.69 4.00
CA VAL A 161 -18.02 10.54 3.36
C VAL A 161 -17.02 11.01 4.39
N VAL A 162 -15.76 10.67 4.18
CA VAL A 162 -14.63 11.02 5.05
C VAL A 162 -13.99 12.33 4.60
N GLY A 163 -13.80 13.26 5.54
CA GLY A 163 -13.02 14.47 5.36
C GLY A 163 -11.77 14.48 6.25
N ASP A 164 -10.64 14.92 5.70
CA ASP A 164 -9.39 15.13 6.43
C ASP A 164 -9.34 16.54 7.01
N ILE A 165 -9.33 16.67 8.36
CA ILE A 165 -9.28 17.99 9.01
C ILE A 165 -7.85 18.53 9.15
N ASP A 166 -6.84 17.69 9.13
CA ASP A 166 -5.44 18.10 9.33
C ASP A 166 -4.94 19.06 8.23
N ARG A 167 -5.53 18.98 7.05
CA ARG A 167 -5.24 19.89 5.92
C ARG A 167 -5.99 21.21 5.93
N GLY A 168 -6.96 21.37 6.87
CA GLY A 168 -7.87 22.51 6.91
C GLY A 168 -9.00 22.44 5.87
N GLY A 169 -10.04 23.22 6.07
CA GLY A 169 -11.18 23.35 5.16
C GLY A 169 -12.12 22.14 5.10
N VAL A 170 -12.08 21.23 6.07
CA VAL A 170 -12.86 19.97 6.05
C VAL A 170 -14.36 20.19 5.89
N LEU A 171 -14.94 21.19 6.56
CA LEU A 171 -16.36 21.49 6.46
C LEU A 171 -16.75 21.91 5.03
N ALA A 172 -15.91 22.74 4.39
CA ALA A 172 -16.12 23.14 3.01
C ALA A 172 -15.97 21.95 2.03
N HIS A 173 -15.03 21.05 2.28
CA HIS A 173 -14.86 19.84 1.46
C HIS A 173 -16.07 18.91 1.58
N LEU A 174 -16.59 18.66 2.78
CA LEU A 174 -17.77 17.82 3.00
C LEU A 174 -19.02 18.46 2.40
N PHE A 175 -19.26 19.74 2.68
CA PHE A 175 -20.36 20.49 2.10
C PHE A 175 -20.29 20.53 0.58
N GLY A 176 -19.12 20.87 0.01
CA GLY A 176 -18.91 20.91 -1.44
C GLY A 176 -19.13 19.56 -2.10
N THR A 177 -18.61 18.47 -1.51
CA THR A 177 -18.81 17.10 -2.00
C THR A 177 -20.32 16.77 -2.01
N HIS A 178 -21.04 17.07 -0.92
CA HIS A 178 -22.47 16.84 -0.81
C HIS A 178 -23.26 17.65 -1.86
N GLN A 179 -22.91 18.92 -2.09
CA GLN A 179 -23.67 19.79 -2.98
C GLN A 179 -23.41 19.52 -4.47
N ILE A 180 -22.19 19.10 -4.85
CA ILE A 180 -21.82 18.92 -6.25
C ILE A 180 -22.37 17.64 -6.87
N VAL A 181 -22.61 16.59 -6.07
CA VAL A 181 -23.15 15.31 -6.55
C VAL A 181 -24.64 15.42 -6.89
N SER A 182 -25.14 14.48 -7.68
CA SER A 182 -26.56 14.45 -8.06
C SER A 182 -27.49 14.29 -6.85
N SER A 183 -28.74 14.69 -6.98
CA SER A 183 -29.75 14.51 -5.92
C SER A 183 -29.92 13.02 -5.54
N ALA A 184 -29.85 12.11 -6.53
CA ALA A 184 -29.93 10.67 -6.31
C ALA A 184 -28.73 10.13 -5.53
N ASP A 185 -27.51 10.59 -5.83
CA ASP A 185 -26.31 10.20 -5.08
C ASP A 185 -26.31 10.78 -3.66
N ARG A 186 -26.80 12.02 -3.52
CA ARG A 186 -26.91 12.73 -2.25
C ARG A 186 -27.79 11.98 -1.24
N THR A 187 -28.88 11.37 -1.68
CA THR A 187 -29.76 10.56 -0.78
C THR A 187 -29.08 9.31 -0.22
N ARG A 188 -27.97 8.86 -0.83
CA ARG A 188 -27.18 7.72 -0.35
C ARG A 188 -26.20 8.11 0.75
N ILE A 189 -25.86 9.39 0.90
CA ILE A 189 -24.96 9.84 1.95
C ILE A 189 -25.71 9.79 3.29
N LYS A 190 -25.23 8.93 4.20
CA LYS A 190 -25.86 8.70 5.52
C LYS A 190 -25.10 9.32 6.66
N GLY A 191 -23.84 9.69 6.44
CA GLY A 191 -23.05 10.35 7.48
C GLY A 191 -21.73 10.92 6.95
N PHE A 192 -21.25 11.92 7.68
CA PHE A 192 -19.90 12.44 7.51
C PHE A 192 -18.99 11.89 8.60
N VAL A 193 -17.74 11.67 8.25
CA VAL A 193 -16.68 11.27 9.18
C VAL A 193 -15.55 12.29 9.11
N ILE A 194 -15.23 12.89 10.22
CA ILE A 194 -14.05 13.76 10.34
C ILE A 194 -12.87 12.88 10.74
N ASN A 195 -11.79 12.92 9.99
CA ASN A 195 -10.59 12.12 10.26
C ASN A 195 -9.39 13.01 10.61
N LYS A 196 -8.44 12.45 11.36
CA LYS A 196 -7.20 13.09 11.80
C LYS A 196 -7.41 14.34 12.68
N PHE A 197 -8.42 14.30 13.52
CA PHE A 197 -8.73 15.41 14.42
C PHE A 197 -7.66 15.53 15.52
N ARG A 198 -7.25 16.77 15.80
CA ARG A 198 -6.38 17.15 16.93
C ARG A 198 -7.01 18.30 17.70
N GLY A 199 -6.95 18.23 19.01
CA GLY A 199 -7.39 19.30 19.90
C GLY A 199 -8.72 19.00 20.60
N ASP A 200 -9.43 20.06 20.98
CA ASP A 200 -10.70 19.98 21.70
C ASP A 200 -11.88 19.91 20.75
N GLN A 201 -12.60 18.78 20.77
CA GLN A 201 -13.73 18.53 19.89
C GLN A 201 -14.89 19.51 20.16
N SER A 202 -15.02 20.05 21.38
CA SER A 202 -16.09 21.01 21.70
C SER A 202 -16.01 22.30 20.87
N ILE A 203 -14.81 22.66 20.40
CA ILE A 203 -14.60 23.81 19.51
C ILE A 203 -15.09 23.51 18.08
N LEU A 204 -15.05 22.26 17.65
CA LEU A 204 -15.52 21.84 16.33
C LEU A 204 -17.05 21.68 16.28
N GLU A 205 -17.68 21.32 17.39
CA GLU A 205 -19.10 20.97 17.51
C GLU A 205 -20.06 21.98 16.83
N PRO A 206 -19.94 23.31 17.03
CA PRO A 206 -20.83 24.27 16.35
C PRO A 206 -20.74 24.23 14.84
N GLY A 207 -19.55 23.90 14.30
CA GLY A 207 -19.34 23.73 12.85
C GLY A 207 -19.98 22.45 12.33
N LEU A 208 -19.98 21.37 13.11
CA LEU A 208 -20.65 20.11 12.76
C LEU A 208 -22.17 20.27 12.74
N VAL A 209 -22.73 20.95 13.74
CA VAL A 209 -24.18 21.30 13.80
C VAL A 209 -24.57 22.13 12.58
N SER A 210 -23.81 23.16 12.23
CA SER A 210 -24.08 23.98 11.06
C SER A 210 -23.99 23.20 9.74
N LEU A 211 -23.04 22.26 9.64
CA LEU A 211 -22.91 21.38 8.46
C LEU A 211 -24.14 20.47 8.33
N GLU A 212 -24.62 19.90 9.44
CA GLU A 212 -25.84 19.07 9.46
C GLU A 212 -27.08 19.89 9.09
N GLU A 213 -27.25 21.10 9.64
CA GLU A 213 -28.36 22.00 9.28
C GLU A 213 -28.37 22.33 7.76
N MET A 214 -27.20 22.54 7.16
CA MET A 214 -27.08 22.87 5.74
C MET A 214 -27.28 21.67 4.81
N THR A 215 -26.99 20.45 5.28
CA THR A 215 -26.94 19.26 4.40
C THR A 215 -28.03 18.23 4.72
N GLY A 216 -28.56 18.25 5.94
CA GLY A 216 -29.42 17.19 6.46
C GLY A 216 -28.69 15.89 6.76
N VAL A 217 -27.35 15.88 6.76
CA VAL A 217 -26.51 14.69 6.96
C VAL A 217 -25.71 14.86 8.26
N PRO A 218 -25.84 13.92 9.22
CA PRO A 218 -25.13 14.03 10.50
C PRO A 218 -23.64 13.71 10.35
N THR A 219 -22.81 14.27 11.24
CA THR A 219 -21.46 13.80 11.47
C THR A 219 -21.51 12.61 12.43
N VAL A 220 -21.19 11.41 11.94
CA VAL A 220 -21.33 10.15 12.68
C VAL A 220 -20.08 9.77 13.47
N ALA A 221 -18.93 10.36 13.14
CA ALA A 221 -17.68 10.12 13.86
C ALA A 221 -16.70 11.29 13.69
N VAL A 222 -15.93 11.56 14.75
CA VAL A 222 -14.74 12.42 14.74
C VAL A 222 -13.57 11.56 15.22
N LEU A 223 -12.75 11.10 14.29
CA LEU A 223 -11.64 10.20 14.56
C LEU A 223 -10.38 10.99 14.90
N PRO A 224 -9.67 10.64 15.97
CA PRO A 224 -8.46 11.35 16.36
C PRO A 224 -7.33 11.12 15.36
N TYR A 225 -6.36 12.02 15.36
CA TYR A 225 -5.07 11.76 14.72
C TYR A 225 -4.35 10.65 15.50
N LEU A 226 -4.03 9.56 14.83
CA LEU A 226 -3.38 8.41 15.46
C LEU A 226 -1.85 8.60 15.42
N GLU A 227 -1.28 8.97 16.55
CA GLU A 227 0.16 9.04 16.72
C GLU A 227 0.77 7.64 16.71
N GLY A 228 1.90 7.49 16.02
CA GLY A 228 2.59 6.20 15.92
C GLY A 228 1.97 5.19 14.96
N LEU A 229 0.98 5.61 14.17
CA LEU A 229 0.47 4.78 13.07
C LEU A 229 1.47 4.79 11.90
N TRP A 230 1.95 3.59 11.54
CA TRP A 230 2.93 3.40 10.45
C TRP A 230 2.56 2.26 9.49
N ILE A 231 1.32 1.82 9.54
CA ILE A 231 0.79 0.68 8.78
C ILE A 231 0.90 0.88 7.27
N ASP A 232 0.95 -0.22 6.53
CA ASP A 232 1.09 -0.32 5.06
C ASP A 232 0.33 0.79 4.34
N ALA A 233 1.07 1.70 3.71
CA ALA A 233 0.49 2.81 2.98
C ALA A 233 -0.17 2.32 1.69
N GLU A 234 -1.34 2.86 1.41
CA GLU A 234 -2.06 2.59 0.16
C GLU A 234 -1.23 3.01 -1.05
N ASP A 235 -0.58 4.16 -0.98
CA ASP A 235 0.22 4.74 -2.04
C ASP A 235 1.60 5.15 -1.58
N SER A 236 2.54 5.19 -2.52
CA SER A 236 3.90 5.73 -2.33
C SER A 236 3.95 7.19 -1.84
N LEU A 237 2.79 7.83 -1.64
CA LEU A 237 2.65 9.19 -1.11
C LEU A 237 3.17 9.34 0.33
N GLN A 238 3.14 8.28 1.13
CA GLN A 238 3.72 8.32 2.49
C GLN A 238 5.24 8.15 2.51
N SER A 239 5.84 7.71 1.43
CA SER A 239 7.30 7.62 1.28
C SER A 239 7.88 8.94 0.77
N HIS A 240 7.75 10.03 1.53
CA HIS A 240 8.38 11.31 1.19
C HIS A 240 9.88 11.26 1.44
N VAL A 241 10.63 11.97 0.60
CA VAL A 241 12.08 12.17 0.81
C VAL A 241 12.30 12.81 2.18
N GLY A 242 13.20 12.24 2.97
CA GLY A 242 13.48 12.66 4.34
C GLY A 242 12.54 12.06 5.41
N ALA A 243 11.48 11.36 5.02
CA ALA A 243 10.61 10.71 5.99
C ALA A 243 11.29 9.48 6.61
N SER A 244 11.16 9.35 7.93
CA SER A 244 11.51 8.12 8.64
C SER A 244 10.39 7.09 8.49
N VAL A 245 10.77 5.83 8.37
CA VAL A 245 9.86 4.68 8.25
C VAL A 245 9.72 4.00 9.60
N GLY A 246 8.50 3.53 9.91
CA GLY A 246 8.24 2.72 11.08
C GLY A 246 8.26 3.46 12.42
N PRO A 247 8.19 2.73 13.54
CA PRO A 247 8.18 3.31 14.86
C PRO A 247 9.57 3.85 15.22
N SER A 248 9.63 5.03 15.87
CA SER A 248 10.87 5.54 16.45
C SER A 248 11.16 4.84 17.78
N THR A 249 11.84 3.70 17.74
CA THR A 249 12.18 2.93 18.94
C THR A 249 13.60 3.23 19.44
N ALA A 250 13.77 3.19 20.76
CA ALA A 250 15.09 3.32 21.38
C ALA A 250 15.97 2.11 21.00
N ALA A 251 17.27 2.33 20.82
CA ALA A 251 18.22 1.23 20.65
C ALA A 251 18.37 0.45 21.96
N LEU A 252 18.47 -0.88 21.86
CA LEU A 252 18.78 -1.73 23.00
C LEU A 252 20.27 -1.68 23.38
N GLY A 253 21.12 -1.41 22.40
CA GLY A 253 22.57 -1.26 22.58
C GLY A 253 23.00 0.20 22.50
N THR A 254 24.34 0.40 22.37
CA THR A 254 24.98 1.71 22.31
C THR A 254 25.08 2.30 20.90
N GLN A 255 24.81 1.49 19.87
CA GLN A 255 24.89 1.89 18.46
C GLN A 255 23.58 1.61 17.75
N ARG A 256 23.37 2.35 16.64
CA ARG A 256 22.24 2.21 15.74
C ARG A 256 22.71 1.81 14.34
N LEU A 257 21.82 1.16 13.58
CA LEU A 257 21.95 0.97 12.15
C LEU A 257 21.14 2.05 11.41
N ARG A 258 21.80 2.77 10.52
CA ARG A 258 21.20 3.77 9.62
C ARG A 258 20.96 3.12 8.26
N VAL A 259 19.73 3.06 7.83
CA VAL A 259 19.31 2.50 6.55
C VAL A 259 18.84 3.61 5.63
N ALA A 260 19.49 3.77 4.48
CA ALA A 260 19.07 4.64 3.41
C ALA A 260 18.23 3.84 2.40
N ALA A 261 16.93 4.06 2.36
CA ALA A 261 16.05 3.52 1.35
C ALA A 261 15.94 4.52 0.19
N ILE A 262 16.34 4.11 -1.02
CA ILE A 262 16.31 5.00 -2.17
C ILE A 262 14.86 5.22 -2.62
N ARG A 263 14.41 6.47 -2.66
CA ARG A 263 13.06 6.84 -3.08
C ARG A 263 12.97 6.92 -4.60
N LEU A 264 12.79 5.76 -5.25
CA LEU A 264 12.60 5.70 -6.70
C LEU A 264 11.29 6.39 -7.13
N PRO A 265 11.23 7.02 -8.33
CA PRO A 265 9.99 7.65 -8.83
C PRO A 265 8.79 6.69 -8.93
N ARG A 266 9.05 5.44 -9.31
CA ARG A 266 8.02 4.39 -9.46
C ARG A 266 8.24 3.26 -8.47
N VAL A 267 8.59 3.62 -7.23
CA VAL A 267 8.74 2.62 -6.15
C VAL A 267 7.52 1.73 -6.08
N SER A 268 7.75 0.44 -5.91
CA SER A 268 6.71 -0.56 -5.67
C SER A 268 7.04 -1.37 -4.43
N ASN A 269 6.00 -1.77 -3.70
CA ASN A 269 6.12 -2.51 -2.45
C ASN A 269 7.07 -1.82 -1.45
N ALA A 270 6.82 -0.52 -1.22
CA ALA A 270 7.56 0.30 -0.27
C ALA A 270 7.58 -0.29 1.16
N THR A 271 6.66 -1.19 1.45
CA THR A 271 6.52 -1.90 2.74
C THR A 271 7.68 -2.83 3.07
N ASP A 272 8.50 -3.22 2.10
CA ASP A 272 9.68 -4.08 2.37
C ASP A 272 10.65 -3.47 3.39
N VAL A 273 10.72 -2.14 3.47
CA VAL A 273 11.60 -1.44 4.42
C VAL A 273 10.97 -1.25 5.80
N GLU A 274 9.66 -1.40 5.93
CA GLU A 274 8.94 -1.27 7.20
C GLU A 274 9.34 -2.36 8.20
N ALA A 275 9.54 -3.58 7.70
CA ALA A 275 9.99 -4.69 8.52
C ALA A 275 11.39 -4.43 9.12
N LEU A 276 12.29 -3.77 8.41
CA LEU A 276 13.60 -3.36 8.95
C LEU A 276 13.42 -2.30 10.04
N ALA A 277 12.51 -1.35 9.82
CA ALA A 277 12.26 -0.23 10.72
C ALA A 277 11.59 -0.64 12.04
N CYS A 278 10.97 -1.82 12.11
CA CYS A 278 10.37 -2.31 13.35
C CYS A 278 11.40 -2.78 14.41
N GLU A 279 12.65 -3.02 14.01
CA GLU A 279 13.69 -3.45 14.95
C GLU A 279 14.23 -2.28 15.80
N PRO A 280 14.33 -2.43 17.13
CA PRO A 280 14.91 -1.42 17.99
C PRO A 280 16.33 -1.06 17.57
N GLY A 281 16.60 0.23 17.42
CA GLY A 281 17.91 0.71 17.02
C GLY A 281 18.18 0.71 15.51
N VAL A 282 17.22 0.32 14.67
CA VAL A 282 17.27 0.53 13.22
C VAL A 282 16.52 1.82 12.88
N THR A 283 17.13 2.68 12.09
CA THR A 283 16.51 3.90 11.56
C THR A 283 16.49 3.81 10.05
N VAL A 284 15.32 3.82 9.45
CA VAL A 284 15.14 3.77 8.00
C VAL A 284 14.65 5.13 7.52
N THR A 285 15.31 5.70 6.51
CA THR A 285 14.94 6.99 5.93
C THR A 285 14.86 6.90 4.41
N TRP A 286 13.78 7.44 3.84
CA TRP A 286 13.67 7.60 2.40
C TRP A 286 14.57 8.74 1.92
N THR A 287 15.44 8.47 0.95
CA THR A 287 16.39 9.47 0.45
C THR A 287 16.53 9.47 -1.06
N VAL A 288 16.93 10.63 -1.59
CA VAL A 288 17.42 10.83 -2.97
C VAL A 288 18.79 11.51 -2.93
N ASP A 289 19.41 11.59 -1.76
CA ASP A 289 20.69 12.26 -1.53
C ASP A 289 21.85 11.24 -1.63
N PRO A 290 22.79 11.42 -2.59
CA PRO A 290 23.97 10.55 -2.72
C PRO A 290 24.86 10.52 -1.45
N ASP A 291 24.94 11.63 -0.71
CA ASP A 291 25.75 11.68 0.51
C ASP A 291 25.11 10.80 1.61
N ALA A 292 23.78 10.87 1.77
CA ALA A 292 23.06 9.99 2.69
C ALA A 292 23.22 8.51 2.32
N VAL A 293 23.25 8.20 1.01
CA VAL A 293 23.55 6.85 0.50
C VAL A 293 24.99 6.44 0.86
N ALA A 294 25.97 7.31 0.71
CA ALA A 294 27.36 7.00 1.01
C ALA A 294 27.59 6.73 2.51
N GLU A 295 26.92 7.49 3.40
CA GLU A 295 27.11 7.45 4.86
C GLU A 295 26.28 6.38 5.59
N ALA A 296 25.24 5.82 4.98
CA ALA A 296 24.38 4.84 5.62
C ALA A 296 25.12 3.52 5.96
N ASP A 297 24.68 2.80 6.96
CA ASP A 297 25.18 1.46 7.26
C ASP A 297 24.64 0.43 6.24
N LEU A 298 23.39 0.58 5.81
CA LEU A 298 22.76 -0.23 4.78
C LEU A 298 22.08 0.67 3.74
N VAL A 299 22.21 0.33 2.46
CA VAL A 299 21.41 0.91 1.37
C VAL A 299 20.41 -0.11 0.86
N VAL A 300 19.15 0.31 0.71
CA VAL A 300 18.09 -0.48 0.09
C VAL A 300 17.69 0.17 -1.24
N ILE A 301 17.82 -0.60 -2.32
CA ILE A 301 17.22 -0.25 -3.62
C ILE A 301 15.90 -1.04 -3.70
N PRO A 302 14.75 -0.39 -3.53
CA PRO A 302 13.46 -1.07 -3.43
C PRO A 302 12.96 -1.56 -4.80
N GLY A 303 11.80 -2.21 -4.80
CA GLY A 303 11.08 -2.57 -6.00
C GLY A 303 10.70 -1.35 -6.86
N SER A 304 10.58 -1.57 -8.14
CA SER A 304 10.16 -0.55 -9.11
C SER A 304 9.17 -1.13 -10.11
N LYS A 305 8.12 -0.35 -10.44
CA LYS A 305 7.19 -0.67 -11.53
C LYS A 305 7.74 -0.27 -12.92
N ALA A 306 8.81 0.50 -12.97
CA ALA A 306 9.44 0.98 -14.21
C ALA A 306 10.97 0.87 -14.13
N THR A 307 11.47 -0.35 -14.00
CA THR A 307 12.87 -0.67 -13.67
C THR A 307 13.88 0.08 -14.52
N ILE A 308 13.74 0.08 -15.86
CA ILE A 308 14.68 0.77 -16.75
C ILE A 308 14.58 2.31 -16.62
N SER A 309 13.37 2.84 -16.45
CA SER A 309 13.16 4.28 -16.28
C SER A 309 13.77 4.76 -14.97
N ASP A 310 13.53 4.04 -13.89
CA ASP A 310 14.05 4.37 -12.56
C ASP A 310 15.57 4.16 -12.49
N LEU A 311 16.13 3.18 -13.19
CA LEU A 311 17.58 3.02 -13.32
C LEU A 311 18.25 4.22 -14.01
N ARG A 312 17.64 4.78 -15.06
CA ARG A 312 18.13 6.00 -15.71
C ARG A 312 18.08 7.18 -14.76
N TRP A 313 16.93 7.34 -14.10
CA TRP A 313 16.77 8.39 -13.09
C TRP A 313 17.81 8.27 -11.96
N LEU A 314 18.07 7.05 -11.49
CA LEU A 314 19.09 6.78 -10.44
C LEU A 314 20.48 7.22 -10.89
N ARG A 315 20.83 7.08 -12.18
CA ARG A 315 22.06 7.61 -12.76
C ARG A 315 22.05 9.13 -12.86
N ASP A 316 20.96 9.70 -13.35
CA ASP A 316 20.83 11.16 -13.52
C ASP A 316 20.91 11.91 -12.20
N GLN A 317 20.53 11.26 -11.07
CA GLN A 317 20.65 11.83 -9.72
C GLN A 317 22.01 11.58 -9.05
N GLY A 318 22.97 10.91 -9.70
CA GLY A 318 24.24 10.55 -9.09
C GLY A 318 24.16 9.43 -8.04
N LEU A 319 22.99 8.89 -7.79
CA LEU A 319 22.77 7.81 -6.83
C LEU A 319 23.42 6.50 -7.29
N ALA A 320 23.45 6.24 -8.60
CA ALA A 320 24.11 5.06 -9.17
C ALA A 320 25.61 5.04 -8.82
N ASP A 321 26.28 6.17 -8.97
CA ASP A 321 27.71 6.29 -8.65
C ASP A 321 27.95 6.12 -7.14
N ALA A 322 27.10 6.72 -6.30
CA ALA A 322 27.17 6.56 -4.85
C ALA A 322 26.99 5.10 -4.43
N VAL A 323 26.04 4.38 -5.01
CA VAL A 323 25.81 2.94 -4.75
C VAL A 323 26.99 2.11 -5.25
N CYS A 324 27.51 2.34 -6.47
CA CYS A 324 28.61 1.57 -7.05
C CYS A 324 29.94 1.80 -6.32
N ALA A 325 30.19 3.01 -5.83
CA ALA A 325 31.41 3.34 -5.07
C ALA A 325 31.38 2.78 -3.63
N ARG A 326 30.23 2.31 -3.17
CA ARG A 326 30.01 1.92 -1.80
C ARG A 326 30.73 0.62 -1.43
N ARG A 327 31.32 0.60 -0.23
CA ARG A 327 31.91 -0.59 0.38
C ARG A 327 31.02 -1.22 1.46
N GLY A 328 30.04 -0.48 1.99
CA GLY A 328 29.05 -0.99 2.95
C GLY A 328 27.93 -1.81 2.30
N PRO A 329 27.12 -2.50 3.08
CA PRO A 329 26.02 -3.34 2.63
C PRO A 329 25.03 -2.63 1.71
N VAL A 330 24.65 -3.32 0.62
CA VAL A 330 23.61 -2.91 -0.32
C VAL A 330 22.67 -4.10 -0.55
N VAL A 331 21.37 -3.86 -0.47
CA VAL A 331 20.34 -4.83 -0.85
C VAL A 331 19.44 -4.28 -1.93
N GLY A 332 19.23 -5.06 -2.99
CA GLY A 332 18.23 -4.79 -4.02
C GLY A 332 17.05 -5.73 -3.89
N ILE A 333 15.84 -5.18 -3.99
CA ILE A 333 14.61 -5.95 -3.91
C ILE A 333 13.85 -5.82 -5.22
N CYS A 334 13.50 -6.94 -5.87
CA CYS A 334 12.74 -7.02 -7.12
C CYS A 334 13.35 -6.12 -8.22
N GLY A 335 12.71 -5.01 -8.61
CA GLY A 335 13.27 -4.06 -9.57
C GLY A 335 14.64 -3.52 -9.13
N GLY A 336 14.85 -3.29 -7.83
CA GLY A 336 16.14 -2.88 -7.28
C GLY A 336 17.24 -3.94 -7.49
N TYR A 337 16.94 -5.20 -7.26
CA TYR A 337 17.86 -6.31 -7.57
C TYR A 337 18.17 -6.37 -9.07
N GLN A 338 17.14 -6.25 -9.91
CA GLN A 338 17.31 -6.23 -11.36
C GLN A 338 18.22 -5.07 -11.81
N MET A 339 18.10 -3.90 -11.22
CA MET A 339 19.00 -2.75 -11.50
C MET A 339 20.45 -3.04 -11.11
N MET A 340 20.72 -3.85 -10.09
CA MET A 340 22.07 -4.23 -9.66
C MET A 340 22.74 -5.21 -10.62
N CYS A 341 22.01 -5.90 -11.49
CA CYS A 341 22.55 -6.87 -12.45
C CYS A 341 23.33 -6.18 -13.58
N ALA A 342 24.05 -6.97 -14.40
CA ALA A 342 24.89 -6.47 -15.49
C ALA A 342 24.06 -5.94 -16.68
N SER A 343 22.98 -6.64 -17.04
CA SER A 343 22.18 -6.31 -18.23
C SER A 343 20.69 -6.58 -18.01
N LEU A 344 19.86 -5.69 -18.58
CA LEU A 344 18.39 -5.81 -18.57
C LEU A 344 17.84 -5.74 -20.00
N VAL A 345 16.96 -6.67 -20.36
CA VAL A 345 16.19 -6.65 -21.62
C VAL A 345 14.70 -6.62 -21.26
N ASP A 346 14.01 -5.55 -21.63
CA ASP A 346 12.61 -5.34 -21.21
C ASP A 346 11.69 -5.00 -22.40
N PRO A 347 11.20 -6.03 -23.12
CA PRO A 347 10.21 -5.83 -24.16
C PRO A 347 8.79 -5.64 -23.62
N VAL A 348 8.55 -5.85 -22.32
CA VAL A 348 7.21 -5.90 -21.71
C VAL A 348 6.77 -4.56 -21.14
N GLU A 349 7.58 -3.98 -20.26
CA GLU A 349 7.24 -2.72 -19.57
C GLU A 349 7.80 -1.50 -20.31
N SER A 350 9.06 -1.56 -20.74
CA SER A 350 9.68 -0.47 -21.52
C SER A 350 9.35 -0.53 -23.03
N GLY A 351 8.87 -1.66 -23.51
CA GLY A 351 8.59 -1.91 -24.92
C GLY A 351 9.85 -2.01 -25.80
N SER A 352 11.04 -2.16 -25.21
CA SER A 352 12.31 -2.24 -25.94
C SER A 352 13.04 -3.55 -25.70
N SER A 353 13.34 -4.27 -26.79
CA SER A 353 14.19 -5.46 -26.75
C SER A 353 15.70 -5.15 -26.78
N LYS A 354 16.09 -3.87 -26.72
CA LYS A 354 17.51 -3.50 -26.67
C LYS A 354 18.03 -3.68 -25.25
N PRO A 355 19.18 -4.37 -25.08
CA PRO A 355 19.80 -4.47 -23.76
C PRO A 355 20.15 -3.10 -23.18
N VAL A 356 19.91 -2.94 -21.91
CA VAL A 356 20.29 -1.77 -21.11
C VAL A 356 21.28 -2.25 -20.07
N ALA A 357 22.44 -1.59 -19.96
CA ALA A 357 23.39 -1.90 -18.90
C ALA A 357 22.77 -1.61 -17.55
N GLY A 358 22.84 -2.54 -16.60
CA GLY A 358 22.52 -2.32 -15.20
C GLY A 358 23.65 -1.61 -14.45
N LEU A 359 23.64 -1.70 -13.13
CA LEU A 359 24.74 -1.15 -12.29
C LEU A 359 25.99 -2.04 -12.34
N GLY A 360 25.88 -3.29 -12.81
CA GLY A 360 26.99 -4.22 -12.91
C GLY A 360 27.55 -4.71 -11.57
N LEU A 361 26.77 -4.60 -10.52
CA LEU A 361 27.15 -5.06 -9.18
C LEU A 361 27.11 -6.59 -9.09
N PHE A 362 26.18 -7.22 -9.82
CA PHE A 362 26.10 -8.67 -9.99
C PHE A 362 26.38 -9.06 -11.45
N ASP A 363 27.12 -10.14 -11.66
CA ASP A 363 27.29 -10.77 -12.98
C ASP A 363 26.08 -11.64 -13.30
N ALA A 364 24.97 -10.99 -13.56
CA ALA A 364 23.68 -11.59 -13.87
C ALA A 364 22.97 -10.78 -14.96
N ASP A 365 22.17 -11.46 -15.79
CA ASP A 365 21.37 -10.85 -16.85
C ASP A 365 19.89 -11.08 -16.58
N ILE A 366 19.08 -10.04 -16.79
CA ILE A 366 17.63 -10.05 -16.60
C ILE A 366 16.92 -9.91 -17.93
N THR A 367 15.93 -10.77 -18.18
CA THR A 367 14.99 -10.61 -19.30
C THR A 367 13.56 -10.59 -18.80
N PHE A 368 12.79 -9.59 -19.23
CA PHE A 368 11.37 -9.46 -18.89
C PHE A 368 10.52 -10.34 -19.81
N HIS A 369 9.62 -11.11 -19.21
CA HIS A 369 8.70 -12.01 -19.89
C HIS A 369 7.26 -11.50 -19.79
N PRO A 370 6.41 -11.74 -20.84
CA PRO A 370 5.00 -11.39 -20.80
C PRO A 370 4.26 -12.05 -19.62
N ASP A 371 4.56 -13.31 -19.35
CA ASP A 371 3.99 -14.07 -18.25
C ASP A 371 4.62 -13.60 -16.94
N LYS A 372 3.80 -12.97 -16.11
CA LYS A 372 4.21 -12.45 -14.80
C LYS A 372 4.43 -13.58 -13.81
N THR A 373 5.51 -13.53 -13.07
CA THR A 373 5.76 -14.41 -11.92
C THR A 373 4.90 -13.92 -10.75
N LEU A 374 4.03 -14.78 -10.23
CA LEU A 374 3.18 -14.55 -9.07
C LEU A 374 3.31 -15.79 -8.17
N ILE A 375 4.15 -15.70 -7.14
CA ILE A 375 4.46 -16.83 -6.25
C ILE A 375 4.35 -16.36 -4.80
N ARG A 376 3.70 -17.16 -3.96
CA ARG A 376 3.79 -17.05 -2.50
C ARG A 376 4.77 -18.09 -1.98
N HIS A 377 5.56 -17.68 -1.01
CA HIS A 377 6.51 -18.54 -0.30
C HIS A 377 6.07 -18.74 1.15
N ASP A 378 6.59 -19.78 1.77
CA ASP A 378 6.42 -19.98 3.20
C ASP A 378 6.96 -18.78 3.99
N GLY A 379 6.28 -18.44 5.10
CA GLY A 379 6.68 -17.29 5.93
C GLY A 379 6.21 -15.92 5.42
N GLY A 380 5.35 -15.87 4.39
CA GLY A 380 4.69 -14.65 3.93
C GLY A 380 5.41 -13.89 2.82
N ALA A 381 6.62 -14.29 2.44
CA ALA A 381 7.32 -13.72 1.29
C ALA A 381 6.60 -14.04 -0.02
N TYR A 382 6.76 -13.18 -1.03
CA TYR A 382 6.11 -13.39 -2.34
C TYR A 382 6.91 -12.74 -3.47
N GLU A 383 6.68 -13.21 -4.69
CA GLU A 383 7.25 -12.64 -5.92
C GLU A 383 6.14 -12.12 -6.84
N VAL A 384 6.34 -10.91 -7.39
CA VAL A 384 5.40 -10.26 -8.30
C VAL A 384 6.17 -9.44 -9.34
N HIS A 385 6.66 -10.09 -10.40
CA HIS A 385 7.53 -9.44 -11.38
C HIS A 385 7.46 -10.07 -12.77
N HIS A 386 7.93 -9.35 -13.80
CA HIS A 386 8.12 -9.82 -15.17
C HIS A 386 9.58 -10.22 -15.45
N GLY A 387 10.55 -9.54 -14.82
CA GLY A 387 11.97 -9.80 -15.04
C GLY A 387 12.41 -11.12 -14.43
N ARG A 388 13.15 -11.93 -15.19
CA ARG A 388 13.70 -13.21 -14.75
C ARG A 388 15.20 -13.23 -14.97
N VAL A 389 15.93 -13.86 -14.07
CA VAL A 389 17.37 -14.11 -14.26
C VAL A 389 17.52 -15.15 -15.37
N THR A 390 18.20 -14.76 -16.43
CA THR A 390 18.47 -15.63 -17.58
C THR A 390 19.90 -16.18 -17.61
N ARG A 391 20.82 -15.51 -16.93
CA ARG A 391 22.20 -15.92 -16.70
C ARG A 391 22.67 -15.36 -15.36
N THR A 392 23.41 -16.15 -14.59
CA THR A 392 24.11 -15.67 -13.39
C THR A 392 25.32 -16.55 -13.08
N THR A 393 26.36 -15.95 -12.52
CA THR A 393 27.51 -16.62 -11.92
C THR A 393 27.56 -16.42 -10.40
N GLU A 394 26.56 -15.71 -9.84
CA GLU A 394 26.48 -15.40 -8.42
C GLU A 394 25.98 -16.58 -7.59
N ASN A 395 26.39 -16.62 -6.32
CA ASN A 395 25.78 -17.52 -5.38
C ASN A 395 24.33 -17.08 -5.06
N PRO A 396 23.39 -18.00 -4.90
CA PRO A 396 22.05 -17.63 -4.48
C PRO A 396 22.05 -17.09 -3.03
N TRP A 397 21.09 -16.23 -2.72
CA TRP A 397 20.95 -15.69 -1.38
C TRP A 397 19.88 -16.40 -0.55
N ILE A 398 18.70 -16.65 -1.10
CA ILE A 398 17.55 -17.20 -0.38
C ILE A 398 17.15 -18.53 -1.03
N GLY A 399 17.61 -19.65 -0.48
CA GLY A 399 17.42 -20.96 -1.11
C GLY A 399 18.19 -21.05 -2.44
N ASP A 400 17.46 -21.17 -3.53
CA ASP A 400 17.98 -21.20 -4.92
C ASP A 400 17.76 -19.87 -5.67
N GLU A 401 17.26 -18.82 -5.00
CA GLU A 401 16.89 -17.54 -5.58
C GLU A 401 17.79 -16.39 -5.11
N GLY A 402 17.84 -15.34 -5.95
CA GLY A 402 18.58 -14.12 -5.66
C GLY A 402 20.07 -14.22 -5.94
N SER A 403 20.81 -13.24 -5.44
CA SER A 403 22.28 -13.18 -5.57
C SER A 403 22.92 -12.66 -4.30
N ALA A 404 24.04 -13.28 -3.92
CA ALA A 404 24.85 -12.88 -2.76
C ALA A 404 26.32 -12.85 -3.12
N ARG A 405 26.98 -11.72 -2.91
CA ARG A 405 28.41 -11.54 -3.05
C ARG A 405 28.90 -10.43 -2.11
N ASP A 406 29.93 -10.69 -1.35
CA ASP A 406 30.55 -9.73 -0.43
C ASP A 406 29.51 -8.90 0.37
N ASN A 407 29.48 -7.58 0.14
CA ASN A 407 28.55 -6.64 0.74
C ASN A 407 27.20 -6.52 0.02
N LEU A 408 26.94 -7.34 -1.00
CA LEU A 408 25.78 -7.23 -1.88
C LEU A 408 24.78 -8.37 -1.64
N ARG A 409 23.49 -8.01 -1.58
CA ARG A 409 22.37 -8.96 -1.58
C ARG A 409 21.33 -8.51 -2.59
N GLY A 410 20.72 -9.44 -3.28
CA GLY A 410 19.65 -9.17 -4.23
C GLY A 410 18.62 -10.29 -4.23
N THR A 411 17.34 -9.96 -4.29
CA THR A 411 16.24 -10.94 -4.32
C THR A 411 15.02 -10.37 -5.06
N HIS A 412 14.21 -11.25 -5.68
CA HIS A 412 12.88 -10.89 -6.17
C HIS A 412 11.80 -11.00 -5.09
N ARG A 413 12.12 -11.59 -3.94
CA ARG A 413 11.16 -11.85 -2.86
C ARG A 413 10.87 -10.59 -2.07
N HIS A 414 9.64 -10.09 -2.20
CA HIS A 414 9.05 -9.11 -1.32
C HIS A 414 8.64 -9.77 0.01
N GLY A 415 8.58 -8.97 1.08
CA GLY A 415 8.15 -9.44 2.40
C GLY A 415 9.12 -10.42 3.07
N HIS A 416 10.30 -10.70 2.51
CA HIS A 416 11.27 -11.62 3.11
C HIS A 416 11.68 -11.18 4.52
N MET A 417 11.83 -9.88 4.74
CA MET A 417 12.17 -9.30 6.04
C MET A 417 11.00 -9.25 7.04
N GLU A 418 9.78 -9.56 6.61
CA GLU A 418 8.63 -9.74 7.51
C GLU A 418 8.79 -10.99 8.39
N ASN A 419 9.58 -11.98 7.94
CA ASN A 419 10.00 -13.10 8.76
C ASN A 419 11.04 -12.65 9.79
N ASP A 420 10.72 -12.76 11.07
CA ASP A 420 11.53 -12.26 12.18
C ASP A 420 12.94 -12.89 12.24
N ALA A 421 13.06 -14.18 11.92
CA ALA A 421 14.36 -14.88 11.91
C ALA A 421 15.24 -14.42 10.74
N ALA A 422 14.67 -14.34 9.54
CA ALA A 422 15.37 -13.85 8.34
C ALA A 422 15.82 -12.38 8.51
N ARG A 423 14.95 -11.52 9.04
CA ARG A 423 15.27 -10.12 9.33
C ARG A 423 16.44 -9.99 10.32
N ARG A 424 16.41 -10.76 11.43
CA ARG A 424 17.48 -10.74 12.42
C ARG A 424 18.80 -11.28 11.89
N GLU A 425 18.79 -12.32 11.07
CA GLU A 425 19.96 -12.84 10.39
C GLU A 425 20.56 -11.80 9.46
N PHE A 426 19.73 -11.15 8.65
CA PHE A 426 20.16 -10.09 7.73
C PHE A 426 20.73 -8.87 8.48
N LEU A 427 20.06 -8.37 9.52
CA LEU A 427 20.54 -7.23 10.30
C LEU A 427 21.81 -7.54 11.09
N ARG A 428 21.98 -8.79 11.55
CA ARG A 428 23.24 -9.24 12.15
C ARG A 428 24.39 -9.16 11.16
N TRP A 429 24.18 -9.69 9.94
CA TRP A 429 25.17 -9.58 8.89
C TRP A 429 25.52 -8.12 8.57
N VAL A 430 24.53 -7.21 8.50
CA VAL A 430 24.78 -5.76 8.29
C VAL A 430 25.61 -5.18 9.43
N ALA A 431 25.26 -5.48 10.68
CA ALA A 431 25.97 -4.97 11.85
C ALA A 431 27.43 -5.44 11.90
N GLU A 432 27.66 -6.74 11.66
CA GLU A 432 29.00 -7.34 11.59
C GLU A 432 29.84 -6.70 10.48
N TYR A 433 29.23 -6.54 9.26
CA TYR A 433 29.92 -5.93 8.13
C TYR A 433 30.33 -4.49 8.40
N CYS A 434 29.50 -3.74 9.13
CA CYS A 434 29.73 -2.34 9.48
C CYS A 434 30.54 -2.14 10.79
N ASN A 435 31.02 -3.22 11.44
CA ASN A 435 31.71 -3.18 12.72
C ASN A 435 30.89 -2.46 13.81
N LYS A 436 29.57 -2.74 13.87
CA LYS A 436 28.63 -2.17 14.84
C LYS A 436 28.47 -3.08 16.06
N ASP A 437 29.56 -3.33 16.78
CA ASP A 437 29.61 -4.24 17.95
C ASP A 437 28.64 -3.81 19.07
N GLY A 438 28.29 -2.54 19.13
CA GLY A 438 27.34 -1.99 20.09
C GLY A 438 25.87 -2.05 19.65
N PHE A 439 25.56 -2.57 18.44
CA PHE A 439 24.20 -2.81 18.00
C PHE A 439 23.67 -4.12 18.57
N VAL A 440 22.50 -4.07 19.20
CA VAL A 440 21.87 -5.24 19.84
C VAL A 440 20.50 -5.50 19.20
N LEU A 441 20.34 -6.69 18.62
CA LEU A 441 19.07 -7.16 18.07
C LEU A 441 18.10 -7.58 19.19
N SER A 442 16.84 -7.25 19.05
CA SER A 442 15.79 -7.75 19.93
C SER A 442 15.53 -9.24 19.68
N THR A 443 15.31 -9.99 20.75
CA THR A 443 14.82 -11.37 20.68
C THR A 443 13.30 -11.45 20.52
N ASP A 444 12.59 -10.39 20.93
CA ASP A 444 11.14 -10.40 21.15
C ASP A 444 10.37 -9.57 20.12
N THR A 445 11.06 -8.77 19.28
CA THR A 445 10.42 -7.99 18.22
C THR A 445 9.81 -8.93 17.18
N SER A 446 8.50 -8.82 16.98
CA SER A 446 7.78 -9.51 15.92
C SER A 446 7.06 -8.50 15.04
N PHE A 447 7.36 -8.51 13.74
CA PHE A 447 6.70 -7.64 12.76
C PHE A 447 5.20 -7.94 12.66
N ALA A 448 4.84 -9.22 12.65
CA ALA A 448 3.43 -9.63 12.61
C ALA A 448 2.65 -9.10 13.82
N VAL A 449 3.21 -9.23 15.03
CA VAL A 449 2.57 -8.72 16.26
C VAL A 449 2.42 -7.21 16.20
N GLN A 450 3.43 -6.48 15.73
CA GLN A 450 3.34 -5.01 15.60
C GLN A 450 2.27 -4.59 14.59
N ARG A 451 2.11 -5.31 13.47
CA ARG A 451 1.01 -5.04 12.52
C ARG A 451 -0.36 -5.28 13.14
N GLU A 452 -0.54 -6.37 13.87
CA GLU A 452 -1.79 -6.61 14.60
C GLU A 452 -2.08 -5.49 15.60
N GLN A 453 -1.08 -5.02 16.34
CA GLN A 453 -1.23 -3.89 17.27
C GLN A 453 -1.63 -2.60 16.57
N GLN A 454 -1.14 -2.35 15.34
CA GLN A 454 -1.56 -1.20 14.54
C GLN A 454 -3.03 -1.31 14.10
N LEU A 455 -3.46 -2.50 13.67
CA LEU A 455 -4.87 -2.75 13.33
C LEU A 455 -5.77 -2.59 14.57
N ASP A 456 -5.33 -3.07 15.71
CA ASP A 456 -6.04 -2.92 16.98
C ASP A 456 -6.16 -1.47 17.41
N MET A 457 -5.09 -0.67 17.28
CA MET A 457 -5.09 0.77 17.57
C MET A 457 -6.14 1.52 16.72
N ILE A 458 -6.22 1.21 15.42
CA ILE A 458 -7.21 1.84 14.54
C ILE A 458 -8.63 1.43 14.93
N ALA A 459 -8.85 0.15 15.22
CA ALA A 459 -10.16 -0.35 15.61
C ALA A 459 -10.62 0.27 16.93
N ASP A 460 -9.74 0.38 17.93
CA ASP A 460 -10.04 1.01 19.22
C ASP A 460 -10.46 2.48 19.05
N ALA A 461 -9.76 3.23 18.20
CA ALA A 461 -10.11 4.62 17.90
C ALA A 461 -11.48 4.75 17.20
N ILE A 462 -11.77 3.82 16.28
CA ILE A 462 -13.07 3.78 15.60
C ILE A 462 -14.19 3.42 16.58
N GLU A 463 -14.02 2.39 17.41
CA GLU A 463 -15.02 1.96 18.38
C GLU A 463 -15.28 3.02 19.46
N ALA A 464 -14.30 3.84 19.80
CA ALA A 464 -14.44 4.95 20.72
C ALA A 464 -15.21 6.15 20.13
N ALA A 465 -15.11 6.38 18.81
CA ALA A 465 -15.63 7.57 18.15
C ALA A 465 -16.88 7.33 17.30
N TRP A 466 -17.18 6.08 16.91
CA TRP A 466 -18.28 5.73 16.02
C TRP A 466 -19.18 4.67 16.65
N ASP A 467 -20.48 4.96 16.77
CA ASP A 467 -21.47 3.94 17.19
C ASP A 467 -21.62 2.86 16.11
N ILE A 468 -20.85 1.77 16.25
CA ILE A 468 -20.87 0.63 15.33
C ILE A 468 -22.25 -0.05 15.35
N GLY A 469 -22.98 -0.04 16.47
CA GLY A 469 -24.34 -0.56 16.53
C GLY A 469 -25.30 0.23 15.65
N GLN A 470 -25.20 1.57 15.65
CA GLN A 470 -25.99 2.41 14.75
C GLN A 470 -25.58 2.19 13.28
N LEU A 471 -24.29 2.15 12.98
CA LEU A 471 -23.78 1.82 11.63
C LEU A 471 -24.40 0.52 11.07
N LEU A 472 -24.45 -0.52 11.90
CA LEU A 472 -25.04 -1.80 11.50
C LEU A 472 -26.56 -1.67 11.26
N ARG A 473 -27.30 -0.96 12.11
CA ARG A 473 -28.73 -0.69 11.90
C ARG A 473 -28.99 0.09 10.61
N ASP A 474 -28.19 1.11 10.32
CA ASP A 474 -28.31 1.93 9.10
C ASP A 474 -28.02 1.13 7.83
N THR A 475 -27.25 0.06 7.94
CA THR A 475 -26.96 -0.86 6.84
C THR A 475 -27.92 -2.04 6.75
N HIS A 476 -28.98 -2.05 7.56
CA HIS A 476 -29.97 -3.15 7.63
C HIS A 476 -29.39 -4.52 8.02
N TYR A 477 -28.31 -4.51 8.79
CA TYR A 477 -27.80 -5.74 9.40
C TYR A 477 -28.76 -6.16 10.54
N GLN A 478 -29.28 -7.35 10.42
CA GLN A 478 -30.09 -7.99 11.46
C GLN A 478 -29.31 -9.18 12.03
N HIS A 479 -29.13 -9.17 13.35
CA HIS A 479 -28.55 -10.30 14.09
C HIS A 479 -29.43 -11.53 14.02
#